data_fdf45dcd7537f457b9901577ed1084d7
#
_entry.id   fdf45dcd7537f457b9901577ed1084d7
#
_cell.length_a   1.000
_cell.length_b   1.000
_cell.length_c   1.000
_cell.angle_alpha   90.00
_cell.angle_beta   90.00
_cell.angle_gamma   90.00
#
_symmetry.space_group_name_H-M   'P 1'
#
loop_
_entity.id
_entity.type
_entity.pdbx_description
1 polymer ?
#
loop_
_entity_poly.entity_id
_entity_poly.type
_entity_poly.pdbx_seq_one_letter_code
_entity_poly.pdbx_strand_id
1 'polypeptide(L)'
;IIIKTFQSQPNGLYCFAGGDTPVKTLQLLCKAHEEKLIDLTQAYYIELDEWVGLDQTNSGSCLAYLKKNLFEPAHIPLDHIHAFNSLSKNLVEECQRANQYISAHNGLTLTLLGVGVNGHLGFNEPGVNPNYCAHIINLDEITQSVGKKYFDTNEILSQGITLGIKQLMESQIVIVEANGAKKHEPIQRVINGDIDIMCPVTIINNHPQAYLIVDRAAIKGDD
;
A
#
# COMPACT_ATOMS: atom_id res chain seq x y z
N ILE A 1 -7.31 15.80 -1.02
CA ILE A 1 -6.01 15.59 -1.66
C ILE A 1 -6.20 14.69 -2.87
N ILE A 2 -6.57 13.42 -2.73
CA ILE A 2 -6.60 12.40 -3.79
C ILE A 2 -7.44 12.87 -5.00
N ILE A 3 -8.67 13.35 -4.79
CA ILE A 3 -9.54 13.86 -5.87
C ILE A 3 -8.83 14.97 -6.68
N LYS A 4 -8.20 15.94 -6.00
CA LYS A 4 -7.45 17.02 -6.67
C LYS A 4 -6.26 16.48 -7.48
N THR A 5 -5.60 15.44 -6.98
CA THR A 5 -4.50 14.79 -7.70
C THR A 5 -4.98 14.11 -8.97
N PHE A 6 -6.08 13.36 -8.91
CA PHE A 6 -6.70 12.77 -10.11
C PHE A 6 -7.13 13.83 -11.13
N GLN A 7 -7.69 14.95 -10.67
CA GLN A 7 -8.08 16.05 -11.56
C GLN A 7 -6.90 16.72 -12.26
N SER A 8 -5.75 16.84 -11.57
CA SER A 8 -4.53 17.47 -12.14
C SER A 8 -3.65 16.47 -12.92
N GLN A 9 -3.69 15.19 -12.58
CA GLN A 9 -2.89 14.13 -13.18
C GLN A 9 -3.75 12.89 -13.46
N PRO A 10 -4.73 12.99 -14.39
CA PRO A 10 -5.68 11.89 -14.65
C PRO A 10 -5.01 10.61 -15.16
N ASN A 11 -3.89 10.72 -15.87
CA ASN A 11 -3.12 9.60 -16.42
C ASN A 11 -1.91 9.20 -15.55
N GLY A 12 -1.89 9.63 -14.28
CA GLY A 12 -0.81 9.33 -13.35
C GLY A 12 -0.79 7.85 -12.94
N LEU A 13 0.31 7.43 -12.32
CA LEU A 13 0.45 6.10 -11.71
C LEU A 13 0.14 6.19 -10.22
N TYR A 14 -0.86 5.44 -9.79
CA TYR A 14 -1.35 5.42 -8.42
C TYR A 14 -1.08 4.07 -7.76
N CYS A 15 -0.64 4.10 -6.50
CA CYS A 15 -0.42 2.92 -5.69
C CYS A 15 -1.31 2.98 -4.44
N PHE A 16 -2.15 1.99 -4.24
CA PHE A 16 -3.03 1.89 -3.09
C PHE A 16 -2.79 0.59 -2.32
N ALA A 17 -2.70 0.70 -1.00
CA ALA A 17 -2.62 -0.46 -0.14
C ALA A 17 -3.91 -1.28 -0.17
N GLY A 18 -3.79 -2.60 -0.19
CA GLY A 18 -4.86 -3.53 0.15
C GLY A 18 -5.12 -3.55 1.66
N GLY A 19 -6.24 -4.15 2.09
CA GLY A 19 -6.56 -4.33 3.50
C GLY A 19 -7.63 -3.38 4.04
N ASP A 20 -7.91 -3.47 5.34
CA ASP A 20 -9.09 -2.86 5.97
C ASP A 20 -9.04 -1.33 6.05
N THR A 21 -7.86 -0.75 6.27
CA THR A 21 -7.72 0.68 6.55
C THR A 21 -8.14 1.56 5.36
N PRO A 22 -7.68 1.36 4.11
CA PRO A 22 -8.01 2.24 3.01
C PRO A 22 -9.39 1.97 2.37
N VAL A 23 -10.12 0.92 2.77
CA VAL A 23 -11.40 0.52 2.15
C VAL A 23 -12.36 1.69 2.01
N LYS A 24 -12.53 2.48 3.08
CA LYS A 24 -13.45 3.62 3.05
C LYS A 24 -13.03 4.69 2.05
N THR A 25 -11.73 4.97 1.97
CA THR A 25 -11.16 5.91 1.01
C THR A 25 -11.35 5.41 -0.41
N LEU A 26 -11.09 4.12 -0.69
CA LEU A 26 -11.32 3.51 -2.01
C LEU A 26 -12.79 3.59 -2.43
N GLN A 27 -13.73 3.27 -1.53
CA GLN A 27 -15.16 3.37 -1.80
C GLN A 27 -15.60 4.82 -2.09
N LEU A 28 -15.03 5.81 -1.38
CA LEU A 28 -15.31 7.22 -1.65
C LEU A 28 -14.74 7.68 -3.01
N LEU A 29 -13.63 7.11 -3.46
CA LEU A 29 -13.09 7.36 -4.81
C LEU A 29 -14.02 6.77 -5.89
N CYS A 30 -14.54 5.56 -5.70
CA CYS A 30 -15.53 4.98 -6.61
C CYS A 30 -16.79 5.87 -6.69
N LYS A 31 -17.29 6.36 -5.55
CA LYS A 31 -18.41 7.30 -5.53
C LYS A 31 -18.10 8.59 -6.28
N ALA A 32 -16.91 9.17 -6.09
CA ALA A 32 -16.50 10.37 -6.81
C ALA A 32 -16.40 10.13 -8.33
N HIS A 33 -16.02 8.92 -8.74
CA HIS A 33 -16.02 8.50 -10.15
C HIS A 33 -17.46 8.38 -10.69
N GLU A 34 -18.37 7.73 -9.97
CA GLU A 34 -19.80 7.64 -10.34
C GLU A 34 -20.42 9.04 -10.47
N GLU A 35 -20.09 9.96 -9.56
CA GLU A 35 -20.53 11.36 -9.59
C GLU A 35 -19.80 12.22 -10.64
N LYS A 36 -18.90 11.63 -11.42
CA LYS A 36 -18.10 12.28 -12.49
C LYS A 36 -17.23 13.45 -11.99
N LEU A 37 -16.83 13.43 -10.73
CA LEU A 37 -15.87 14.39 -10.17
C LEU A 37 -14.44 14.08 -10.63
N ILE A 38 -14.16 12.80 -10.87
CA ILE A 38 -12.90 12.26 -11.39
C ILE A 38 -13.22 11.11 -12.34
N ASP A 39 -12.27 10.78 -13.21
CA ASP A 39 -12.34 9.58 -14.05
C ASP A 39 -11.18 8.63 -13.68
N LEU A 40 -11.48 7.61 -12.90
CA LEU A 40 -10.51 6.61 -12.44
C LEU A 40 -10.01 5.71 -13.58
N THR A 41 -10.74 5.60 -14.69
CA THR A 41 -10.37 4.71 -15.80
C THR A 41 -9.21 5.23 -16.66
N GLN A 42 -8.86 6.51 -16.54
CA GLN A 42 -7.73 7.11 -17.25
C GLN A 42 -6.39 6.86 -16.56
N ALA A 43 -6.40 6.59 -15.26
CA ALA A 43 -5.19 6.42 -14.46
C ALA A 43 -4.61 5.01 -14.60
N TYR A 44 -3.34 4.89 -14.25
CA TYR A 44 -2.63 3.62 -14.13
C TYR A 44 -2.45 3.27 -12.65
N TYR A 45 -2.40 1.98 -12.37
CA TYR A 45 -2.34 1.47 -11.00
C TYR A 45 -1.24 0.43 -10.87
N ILE A 46 -0.59 0.43 -9.72
CA ILE A 46 0.33 -0.62 -9.33
C ILE A 46 -0.02 -1.12 -7.93
N GLU A 47 -0.02 -2.42 -7.78
CA GLU A 47 -0.18 -3.07 -6.48
C GLU A 47 1.00 -2.76 -5.57
N LEU A 48 0.74 -2.47 -4.29
CA LEU A 48 1.76 -2.17 -3.30
C LEU A 48 2.56 -3.42 -2.90
N ASP A 49 1.85 -4.48 -2.58
CA ASP A 49 2.40 -5.70 -2.00
C ASP A 49 1.47 -6.90 -2.19
N GLU A 50 2.03 -8.12 -2.15
CA GLU A 50 1.25 -9.35 -2.17
C GLU A 50 1.94 -10.46 -1.36
N TRP A 51 1.14 -11.37 -0.81
CA TRP A 51 1.60 -12.55 -0.10
C TRP A 51 2.16 -13.58 -1.09
N VAL A 52 3.45 -13.93 -0.95
CA VAL A 52 4.08 -14.92 -1.81
C VAL A 52 3.46 -16.29 -1.57
N GLY A 53 3.01 -16.93 -2.65
CA GLY A 53 2.36 -18.23 -2.62
C GLY A 53 0.83 -18.18 -2.51
N LEU A 54 0.23 -17.02 -2.32
CA LEU A 54 -1.22 -16.86 -2.27
C LEU A 54 -1.78 -16.62 -3.67
N ASP A 55 -2.81 -17.39 -4.04
CA ASP A 55 -3.53 -17.16 -5.29
C ASP A 55 -4.35 -15.87 -5.24
N GLN A 56 -4.30 -15.09 -6.31
CA GLN A 56 -5.02 -13.81 -6.43
C GLN A 56 -6.55 -13.93 -6.38
N THR A 57 -7.10 -15.14 -6.48
CA THR A 57 -8.54 -15.41 -6.29
C THR A 57 -8.91 -15.59 -4.82
N ASN A 58 -7.91 -15.76 -3.94
CA ASN A 58 -8.13 -15.83 -2.50
C ASN A 58 -8.57 -14.46 -1.98
N SER A 59 -9.63 -14.44 -1.18
CA SER A 59 -10.20 -13.21 -0.61
C SER A 59 -9.22 -12.42 0.27
N GLY A 60 -8.17 -13.06 0.78
CA GLY A 60 -7.12 -12.44 1.59
C GLY A 60 -5.97 -11.83 0.79
N SER A 61 -5.94 -12.00 -0.55
CA SER A 61 -4.97 -11.36 -1.43
C SER A 61 -5.12 -9.85 -1.41
N CYS A 62 -4.01 -9.12 -1.39
CA CYS A 62 -4.02 -7.66 -1.48
C CYS A 62 -4.67 -7.19 -2.78
N LEU A 63 -4.39 -7.88 -3.89
CA LEU A 63 -5.05 -7.60 -5.17
C LEU A 63 -6.55 -7.87 -5.13
N ALA A 64 -7.01 -8.94 -4.47
CA ALA A 64 -8.44 -9.21 -4.31
C ALA A 64 -9.15 -8.07 -3.57
N TYR A 65 -8.52 -7.51 -2.55
CA TYR A 65 -9.02 -6.31 -1.86
C TYR A 65 -9.16 -5.10 -2.79
N LEU A 66 -8.15 -4.82 -3.59
CA LEU A 66 -8.16 -3.70 -4.54
C LEU A 66 -9.20 -3.93 -5.65
N LYS A 67 -9.30 -5.15 -6.19
CA LYS A 67 -10.33 -5.52 -7.18
C LYS A 67 -11.72 -5.24 -6.64
N LYS A 68 -12.04 -5.78 -5.48
CA LYS A 68 -13.36 -5.66 -4.84
C LYS A 68 -13.75 -4.21 -4.51
N ASN A 69 -12.79 -3.39 -4.03
CA ASN A 69 -13.10 -2.09 -3.43
C ASN A 69 -12.80 -0.90 -4.35
N LEU A 70 -12.09 -1.12 -5.47
CA LEU A 70 -11.72 -0.06 -6.40
C LEU A 70 -11.85 -0.49 -7.87
N PHE A 71 -11.10 -1.52 -8.30
CA PHE A 71 -10.92 -1.78 -9.72
C PHE A 71 -12.20 -2.24 -10.41
N GLU A 72 -12.94 -3.18 -9.83
CA GLU A 72 -14.20 -3.67 -10.38
C GLU A 72 -15.32 -2.63 -10.28
N PRO A 73 -15.56 -1.98 -9.11
CA PRO A 73 -16.59 -0.94 -9.01
C PRO A 73 -16.35 0.26 -9.93
N ALA A 74 -15.10 0.64 -10.15
CA ALA A 74 -14.74 1.76 -11.03
C ALA A 74 -14.49 1.35 -12.48
N HIS A 75 -14.68 0.07 -12.84
CA HIS A 75 -14.47 -0.48 -14.19
C HIS A 75 -13.08 -0.15 -14.76
N ILE A 76 -12.04 -0.25 -13.92
CA ILE A 76 -10.66 0.03 -14.36
C ILE A 76 -10.21 -0.99 -15.41
N PRO A 77 -9.67 -0.56 -16.56
CA PRO A 77 -9.14 -1.46 -17.57
C PRO A 77 -8.01 -2.32 -17.02
N LEU A 78 -8.01 -3.62 -17.34
CA LEU A 78 -7.03 -4.56 -16.80
C LEU A 78 -5.58 -4.24 -17.24
N ASP A 79 -5.41 -3.67 -18.40
CA ASP A 79 -4.13 -3.22 -18.95
C ASP A 79 -3.59 -1.94 -18.27
N HIS A 80 -4.43 -1.28 -17.47
CA HIS A 80 -4.02 -0.17 -16.60
C HIS A 80 -3.54 -0.63 -15.20
N ILE A 81 -3.62 -1.92 -14.90
CA ILE A 81 -3.29 -2.47 -13.59
C ILE A 81 -2.03 -3.35 -13.69
N HIS A 82 -1.00 -3.00 -12.95
CA HIS A 82 0.15 -3.86 -12.72
C HIS A 82 0.04 -4.51 -11.34
N ALA A 83 -0.03 -5.84 -11.31
CA ALA A 83 -0.07 -6.64 -10.08
C ALA A 83 1.09 -7.63 -10.04
N PHE A 84 1.52 -8.01 -8.84
CA PHE A 84 2.52 -9.04 -8.65
C PHE A 84 1.93 -10.44 -8.91
N ASN A 85 2.64 -11.26 -9.66
CA ASN A 85 2.34 -12.68 -9.73
C ASN A 85 3.00 -13.42 -8.56
N SER A 86 2.29 -13.50 -7.44
CA SER A 86 2.75 -14.12 -6.19
C SER A 86 3.05 -15.62 -6.30
N LEU A 87 2.54 -16.29 -7.35
CA LEU A 87 2.78 -17.71 -7.67
C LEU A 87 3.93 -17.91 -8.67
N SER A 88 4.58 -16.82 -9.11
CA SER A 88 5.70 -16.90 -10.04
C SER A 88 6.85 -17.72 -9.47
N LYS A 89 7.47 -18.56 -10.32
CA LYS A 89 8.72 -19.27 -9.99
C LYS A 89 9.92 -18.34 -9.95
N ASN A 90 9.81 -17.12 -10.51
CA ASN A 90 10.86 -16.13 -10.55
C ASN A 90 10.36 -14.79 -9.97
N LEU A 91 10.29 -14.69 -8.65
CA LEU A 91 9.84 -13.49 -7.95
C LEU A 91 10.79 -12.28 -8.17
N VAL A 92 12.05 -12.53 -8.45
CA VAL A 92 13.02 -11.46 -8.78
C VAL A 92 12.62 -10.77 -10.08
N GLU A 93 12.16 -11.52 -11.08
CA GLU A 93 11.64 -10.97 -12.32
C GLU A 93 10.35 -10.15 -12.10
N GLU A 94 9.47 -10.60 -11.20
CA GLU A 94 8.29 -9.82 -10.81
C GLU A 94 8.67 -8.48 -10.19
N CYS A 95 9.66 -8.44 -9.31
CA CYS A 95 10.21 -7.19 -8.78
C CYS A 95 10.76 -6.28 -9.89
N GLN A 96 11.48 -6.86 -10.85
CA GLN A 96 12.02 -6.09 -11.99
C GLN A 96 10.91 -5.52 -12.87
N ARG A 97 9.84 -6.30 -13.13
CA ARG A 97 8.66 -5.84 -13.88
C ARG A 97 7.97 -4.67 -13.20
N ALA A 98 7.78 -4.73 -11.87
CA ALA A 98 7.23 -3.64 -11.09
C ALA A 98 8.11 -2.37 -11.18
N ASN A 99 9.44 -2.53 -11.05
CA ASN A 99 10.38 -1.42 -11.18
C ASN A 99 10.34 -0.78 -12.57
N GLN A 100 10.25 -1.60 -13.64
CA GLN A 100 10.13 -1.13 -15.01
C GLN A 100 8.81 -0.41 -15.25
N TYR A 101 7.70 -0.94 -14.70
CA TYR A 101 6.39 -0.32 -14.83
C TYR A 101 6.35 1.07 -14.19
N ILE A 102 6.91 1.23 -12.99
CA ILE A 102 7.03 2.54 -12.32
C ILE A 102 7.88 3.50 -13.16
N SER A 103 9.02 3.02 -13.68
CA SER A 103 9.90 3.84 -14.52
C SER A 103 9.23 4.29 -15.83
N ALA A 104 8.47 3.41 -16.47
CA ALA A 104 7.74 3.71 -17.70
C ALA A 104 6.65 4.79 -17.51
N HIS A 105 6.14 4.94 -16.28
CA HIS A 105 5.15 5.96 -15.93
C HIS A 105 5.76 7.20 -15.25
N ASN A 106 7.09 7.39 -15.31
CA ASN A 106 7.81 8.50 -14.67
C ASN A 106 7.66 8.58 -13.15
N GLY A 107 7.50 7.44 -12.47
CA GLY A 107 7.35 7.33 -11.03
C GLY A 107 5.89 7.29 -10.55
N LEU A 108 5.74 7.21 -9.23
CA LEU A 108 4.43 7.18 -8.57
C LEU A 108 3.89 8.62 -8.41
N THR A 109 2.67 8.85 -8.85
CA THR A 109 1.97 10.12 -8.65
C THR A 109 1.46 10.27 -7.22
N LEU A 110 0.86 9.22 -6.69
CA LEU A 110 0.36 9.20 -5.34
C LEU A 110 0.37 7.77 -4.80
N THR A 111 0.80 7.64 -3.55
CA THR A 111 0.76 6.39 -2.80
C THR A 111 -0.12 6.56 -1.57
N LEU A 112 -1.11 5.67 -1.41
CA LEU A 112 -1.96 5.56 -0.23
C LEU A 112 -1.59 4.30 0.54
N LEU A 113 -1.09 4.46 1.74
CA LEU A 113 -0.53 3.42 2.58
C LEU A 113 -1.35 3.20 3.85
N GLY A 114 -1.45 1.96 4.30
CA GLY A 114 -1.75 1.64 5.68
C GLY A 114 -0.48 1.55 6.53
N VAL A 115 -0.63 1.33 7.83
CA VAL A 115 0.49 1.11 8.76
C VAL A 115 0.31 -0.23 9.46
N GLY A 116 1.35 -1.05 9.46
CA GLY A 116 1.40 -2.25 10.29
C GLY A 116 1.44 -1.93 11.80
N VAL A 117 1.14 -2.92 12.64
CA VAL A 117 1.21 -2.75 14.10
C VAL A 117 2.65 -2.49 14.56
N ASN A 118 3.63 -3.07 13.84
CA ASN A 118 5.06 -2.85 14.06
C ASN A 118 5.63 -1.66 13.25
N GLY A 119 4.76 -0.85 12.62
CA GLY A 119 5.16 0.32 11.85
C GLY A 119 5.58 0.07 10.40
N HIS A 120 5.41 -1.14 9.85
CA HIS A 120 5.73 -1.42 8.47
C HIS A 120 4.83 -0.65 7.48
N LEU A 121 5.34 -0.39 6.28
CA LEU A 121 4.64 0.18 5.12
C LEU A 121 4.65 -0.81 3.96
N GLY A 122 3.49 -1.24 3.48
CA GLY A 122 3.41 -2.43 2.65
C GLY A 122 4.00 -3.61 3.42
N PHE A 123 4.85 -4.44 2.80
CA PHE A 123 5.64 -5.44 3.54
C PHE A 123 7.08 -4.99 3.84
N ASN A 124 7.34 -3.68 3.87
CA ASN A 124 8.63 -3.18 4.33
C ASN A 124 8.72 -3.27 5.86
N GLU A 125 9.20 -4.42 6.34
CA GLU A 125 9.29 -4.78 7.75
C GLU A 125 10.38 -3.97 8.50
N PRO A 126 10.33 -3.91 9.86
CA PRO A 126 11.37 -3.29 10.66
C PRO A 126 12.79 -3.74 10.28
N GLY A 127 13.70 -2.78 10.11
CA GLY A 127 15.07 -3.01 9.70
C GLY A 127 15.30 -3.16 8.19
N VAL A 128 14.26 -3.04 7.36
CA VAL A 128 14.43 -3.06 5.90
C VAL A 128 15.35 -1.93 5.42
N ASN A 129 16.17 -2.21 4.41
CA ASN A 129 17.00 -1.18 3.80
C ASN A 129 16.12 -0.16 3.05
N PRO A 130 16.13 1.13 3.43
CA PRO A 130 15.27 2.15 2.82
C PRO A 130 15.61 2.46 1.35
N ASN A 131 16.75 1.98 0.85
CA ASN A 131 17.14 2.14 -0.56
C ASN A 131 16.62 1.02 -1.48
N TYR A 132 15.90 0.05 -0.95
CA TYR A 132 15.33 -1.00 -1.79
C TYR A 132 14.19 -0.46 -2.66
N CYS A 133 14.20 -0.87 -3.94
CA CYS A 133 13.04 -0.90 -4.83
C CYS A 133 12.20 -2.15 -4.55
N ALA A 134 11.33 -2.55 -5.46
CA ALA A 134 10.53 -3.76 -5.28
C ALA A 134 11.40 -4.97 -4.93
N HIS A 135 11.00 -5.71 -3.88
CA HIS A 135 11.79 -6.80 -3.34
C HIS A 135 10.92 -7.86 -2.66
N ILE A 136 11.55 -9.01 -2.38
CA ILE A 136 10.97 -10.10 -1.61
C ILE A 136 11.49 -9.98 -0.19
N ILE A 137 10.63 -10.23 0.79
CA ILE A 137 10.99 -10.15 2.20
C ILE A 137 10.40 -11.33 2.99
N ASN A 138 11.14 -11.76 4.01
CA ASN A 138 10.57 -12.64 5.04
C ASN A 138 9.73 -11.78 5.99
N LEU A 139 8.47 -12.18 6.17
CA LEU A 139 7.53 -11.43 6.98
C LEU A 139 7.80 -11.66 8.48
N ASP A 140 7.69 -10.60 9.27
CA ASP A 140 7.73 -10.64 10.72
C ASP A 140 6.61 -11.53 11.29
N GLU A 141 6.83 -12.16 12.44
CA GLU A 141 5.85 -13.03 13.09
C GLU A 141 4.55 -12.29 13.43
N ILE A 142 4.64 -11.00 13.76
CA ILE A 142 3.48 -10.14 14.02
C ILE A 142 2.68 -9.99 12.73
N THR A 143 3.33 -9.69 11.61
CA THR A 143 2.70 -9.55 10.29
C THR A 143 2.05 -10.85 9.85
N GLN A 144 2.74 -11.99 9.99
CA GLN A 144 2.17 -13.31 9.71
C GLN A 144 0.93 -13.59 10.57
N SER A 145 0.99 -13.26 11.87
CA SER A 145 -0.13 -13.47 12.80
C SER A 145 -1.33 -12.60 12.47
N VAL A 146 -1.10 -11.32 12.15
CA VAL A 146 -2.18 -10.39 11.74
C VAL A 146 -2.76 -10.81 10.39
N GLY A 147 -1.93 -11.30 9.47
CA GLY A 147 -2.34 -11.78 8.15
C GLY A 147 -3.33 -12.93 8.21
N LYS A 148 -3.19 -13.84 9.18
CA LYS A 148 -4.09 -15.02 9.33
C LYS A 148 -5.57 -14.68 9.38
N LYS A 149 -5.95 -13.48 9.82
CA LYS A 149 -7.36 -13.04 9.82
C LYS A 149 -7.97 -12.89 8.42
N TYR A 150 -7.11 -12.76 7.39
CA TYR A 150 -7.55 -12.57 6.00
C TYR A 150 -7.72 -13.90 5.24
N PHE A 151 -7.21 -15.01 5.79
CA PHE A 151 -7.20 -16.30 5.09
C PHE A 151 -8.21 -17.26 5.70
N ASP A 152 -8.97 -17.93 4.82
CA ASP A 152 -9.90 -18.99 5.20
C ASP A 152 -9.19 -20.35 5.41
N THR A 153 -7.87 -20.40 5.23
CA THR A 153 -7.05 -21.62 5.27
C THR A 153 -5.93 -21.50 6.32
N ASN A 154 -5.42 -22.66 6.77
CA ASN A 154 -4.27 -22.74 7.70
C ASN A 154 -2.92 -22.50 6.99
N GLU A 155 -2.90 -21.81 5.88
CA GLU A 155 -1.66 -21.51 5.18
C GLU A 155 -0.79 -20.55 6.00
N ILE A 156 0.49 -20.89 6.12
CA ILE A 156 1.49 -20.04 6.74
C ILE A 156 2.23 -19.34 5.60
N LEU A 157 1.89 -18.08 5.38
CA LEU A 157 2.57 -17.24 4.40
C LEU A 157 3.70 -16.51 5.11
N SER A 158 4.94 -16.92 4.83
CA SER A 158 6.13 -16.42 5.50
C SER A 158 6.89 -15.36 4.69
N GLN A 159 6.52 -15.18 3.43
CA GLN A 159 7.18 -14.23 2.53
C GLN A 159 6.16 -13.30 1.88
N GLY A 160 6.59 -12.07 1.63
CA GLY A 160 5.89 -11.07 0.85
C GLY A 160 6.73 -10.55 -0.31
N ILE A 161 6.07 -10.04 -1.33
CA ILE A 161 6.66 -9.22 -2.39
C ILE A 161 6.06 -7.82 -2.28
N THR A 162 6.89 -6.78 -2.34
CA THR A 162 6.44 -5.41 -2.04
C THR A 162 7.22 -4.37 -2.83
N LEU A 163 6.60 -3.23 -3.11
CA LEU A 163 7.34 -2.03 -3.51
C LEU A 163 8.23 -1.58 -2.34
N GLY A 164 9.45 -1.17 -2.63
CA GLY A 164 10.41 -0.79 -1.61
C GLY A 164 10.22 0.65 -1.10
N ILE A 165 10.74 0.93 0.10
CA ILE A 165 10.68 2.26 0.73
C ILE A 165 11.17 3.35 -0.22
N LYS A 166 12.24 3.10 -0.98
CA LYS A 166 12.75 4.07 -1.95
C LYS A 166 11.67 4.55 -2.91
N GLN A 167 10.92 3.61 -3.52
CA GLN A 167 9.87 3.94 -4.49
C GLN A 167 8.70 4.69 -3.84
N LEU A 168 8.33 4.29 -2.62
CA LEU A 168 7.28 4.97 -1.86
C LEU A 168 7.68 6.42 -1.54
N MET A 169 8.95 6.65 -1.16
CA MET A 169 9.48 7.97 -0.83
C MET A 169 9.81 8.83 -2.07
N GLU A 170 9.93 8.24 -3.25
CA GLU A 170 10.03 8.93 -4.54
C GLU A 170 8.65 9.26 -5.15
N SER A 171 7.55 8.82 -4.55
CA SER A 171 6.19 9.23 -4.95
C SER A 171 6.02 10.75 -4.81
N GLN A 172 5.26 11.39 -5.69
CA GLN A 172 5.04 12.84 -5.59
C GLN A 172 4.23 13.20 -4.34
N ILE A 173 3.27 12.33 -3.96
CA ILE A 173 2.44 12.48 -2.76
C ILE A 173 2.37 11.15 -2.04
N VAL A 174 2.63 11.17 -0.73
CA VAL A 174 2.45 10.02 0.17
C VAL A 174 1.32 10.31 1.15
N ILE A 175 0.34 9.44 1.22
CA ILE A 175 -0.72 9.50 2.23
C ILE A 175 -0.63 8.22 3.05
N VAL A 176 -0.54 8.37 4.35
CA VAL A 176 -0.57 7.26 5.31
C VAL A 176 -1.85 7.34 6.12
N GLU A 177 -2.66 6.30 6.07
CA GLU A 177 -3.87 6.16 6.88
C GLU A 177 -3.64 5.15 8.00
N ALA A 178 -4.06 5.49 9.22
CA ALA A 178 -4.06 4.56 10.34
C ALA A 178 -5.27 4.78 11.24
N ASN A 179 -5.85 3.68 11.72
CA ASN A 179 -6.97 3.70 12.63
C ASN A 179 -6.83 2.64 13.73
N GLY A 180 -7.42 2.94 14.89
CA GLY A 180 -7.47 2.07 16.05
C GLY A 180 -6.22 2.15 16.94
N ALA A 181 -6.41 1.88 18.23
CA ALA A 181 -5.40 2.04 19.28
C ALA A 181 -4.14 1.17 19.08
N LYS A 182 -4.27 0.03 18.38
CA LYS A 182 -3.11 -0.83 18.05
C LYS A 182 -2.04 -0.15 17.18
N LYS A 183 -2.39 1.00 16.55
CA LYS A 183 -1.46 1.80 15.75
C LYS A 183 -0.83 2.95 16.52
N HIS A 184 -1.18 3.10 17.82
CA HIS A 184 -0.75 4.22 18.64
C HIS A 184 0.78 4.38 18.65
N GLU A 185 1.50 3.31 18.96
CA GLU A 185 2.96 3.36 19.12
C GLU A 185 3.66 3.84 17.83
N PRO A 186 3.50 3.22 16.65
CA PRO A 186 4.14 3.70 15.44
C PRO A 186 3.66 5.12 15.03
N ILE A 187 2.40 5.48 15.29
CA ILE A 187 1.89 6.82 14.97
C ILE A 187 2.49 7.88 15.87
N GLN A 188 2.66 7.60 17.17
CA GLN A 188 3.33 8.54 18.08
C GLN A 188 4.78 8.81 17.66
N ARG A 189 5.50 7.82 17.19
CA ARG A 189 6.87 7.99 16.68
C ARG A 189 6.90 8.90 15.45
N VAL A 190 5.95 8.77 14.52
CA VAL A 190 5.82 9.71 13.41
C VAL A 190 5.54 11.13 13.89
N ILE A 191 4.58 11.31 14.83
CA ILE A 191 4.20 12.62 15.39
C ILE A 191 5.38 13.29 16.12
N ASN A 192 6.21 12.50 16.81
CA ASN A 192 7.40 12.99 17.50
C ASN A 192 8.55 13.39 16.55
N GLY A 193 8.42 13.10 15.26
CA GLY A 193 9.44 13.41 14.27
C GLY A 193 10.59 12.40 14.21
N ASP A 194 10.42 11.21 14.80
CA ASP A 194 11.42 10.14 14.73
C ASP A 194 11.69 9.76 13.26
N ILE A 195 12.91 9.28 13.00
CA ILE A 195 13.28 8.60 11.76
C ILE A 195 14.06 7.36 12.17
N ASP A 196 13.41 6.21 12.08
CA ASP A 196 13.99 4.96 12.55
C ASP A 196 13.61 3.80 11.61
N ILE A 197 14.61 3.12 11.07
CA ILE A 197 14.38 1.95 10.19
C ILE A 197 13.66 0.80 10.91
N MET A 198 13.73 0.75 12.27
CA MET A 198 12.99 -0.22 13.06
C MET A 198 11.50 0.13 13.22
N CYS A 199 11.08 1.28 12.71
CA CYS A 199 9.69 1.69 12.58
C CYS A 199 9.51 2.37 11.21
N PRO A 200 9.40 1.59 10.12
CA PRO A 200 9.51 2.09 8.75
C PRO A 200 8.59 3.27 8.41
N VAL A 201 7.40 3.36 9.01
CA VAL A 201 6.47 4.47 8.78
C VAL A 201 7.07 5.83 9.14
N THR A 202 8.03 5.90 10.05
CA THR A 202 8.67 7.16 10.46
C THR A 202 9.44 7.85 9.32
N ILE A 203 9.79 7.10 8.27
CA ILE A 203 10.50 7.65 7.10
C ILE A 203 9.71 8.74 6.38
N ILE A 204 8.36 8.76 6.51
CA ILE A 204 7.52 9.77 5.88
C ILE A 204 7.82 11.19 6.39
N ASN A 205 8.45 11.34 7.56
CA ASN A 205 8.89 12.64 8.09
C ASN A 205 9.95 13.31 7.19
N ASN A 206 10.62 12.55 6.32
CA ASN A 206 11.55 13.08 5.32
C ASN A 206 10.88 13.43 3.98
N HIS A 207 9.59 13.12 3.80
CA HIS A 207 8.93 13.32 2.53
C HIS A 207 8.29 14.72 2.44
N PRO A 208 8.56 15.49 1.37
CA PRO A 208 8.10 16.90 1.27
C PRO A 208 6.57 17.05 1.17
N GLN A 209 5.87 16.03 0.72
CA GLN A 209 4.41 16.00 0.55
C GLN A 209 3.80 14.73 1.16
N ALA A 210 4.16 14.41 2.40
CA ALA A 210 3.52 13.35 3.17
C ALA A 210 2.34 13.90 3.98
N TYR A 211 1.31 13.07 4.08
CA TYR A 211 0.12 13.34 4.87
C TYR A 211 -0.17 12.13 5.77
N LEU A 212 -0.30 12.37 7.06
CA LEU A 212 -0.70 11.37 8.04
C LEU A 212 -2.16 11.60 8.43
N ILE A 213 -3.03 10.66 8.09
CA ILE A 213 -4.48 10.70 8.35
C ILE A 213 -4.80 9.62 9.37
N VAL A 214 -5.20 10.03 10.56
CA VAL A 214 -5.39 9.11 11.69
C VAL A 214 -6.67 9.40 12.44
N ASP A 215 -7.25 8.37 13.05
CA ASP A 215 -8.35 8.54 13.95
C ASP A 215 -7.86 8.89 15.38
N ARG A 216 -8.82 9.22 16.24
CA ARG A 216 -8.53 9.60 17.63
C ARG A 216 -7.92 8.44 18.42
N ALA A 217 -8.32 7.20 18.15
CA ALA A 217 -7.82 6.02 18.84
C ALA A 217 -6.35 5.74 18.51
N ALA A 218 -5.94 5.92 17.25
CA ALA A 218 -4.53 5.81 16.86
C ALA A 218 -3.64 6.89 17.52
N ILE A 219 -4.22 8.09 17.82
CA ILE A 219 -3.48 9.16 18.50
C ILE A 219 -3.37 8.90 20.01
N LYS A 220 -4.44 8.42 20.66
CA LYS A 220 -4.52 8.32 22.13
C LYS A 220 -4.09 6.97 22.70
N GLY A 221 -4.18 5.90 21.92
CA GLY A 221 -4.04 4.54 22.42
C GLY A 221 -5.30 4.04 23.13
N ASP A 222 -5.14 2.96 23.88
CA ASP A 222 -6.18 2.45 24.78
C ASP A 222 -6.12 3.26 26.08
N ASP A 223 -7.03 4.23 26.24
CA ASP A 223 -7.33 4.91 27.51
C ASP A 223 -8.30 4.08 28.34
#